data_bc6d970b22ae2b0af9c736038efa5b82
#
_entry.id   bc6d970b22ae2b0af9c736038efa5b82
#
_cell.length_a   1.000
_cell.length_b   1.000
_cell.length_c   1.000
_cell.angle_alpha   90.00
_cell.angle_beta   90.00
_cell.angle_gamma   90.00
#
_symmetry.space_group_name_H-M   'P 1'
#
loop_
_entity.id
_entity.type
_entity.pdbx_description
1 polymer ?
#
loop_
_entity_poly.entity_id
_entity_poly.type
_entity_poly.pdbx_seq_one_letter_code
_entity_poly.pdbx_strand_id
1 'polypeptide(L)'
;MALLQISEPGQAPDPHQRRIAIGIDLGTTHSLVASVRNGVAECLPDTEGRNILPSAVRYLPNSRRMIGHEALRTQAQDPKNTIVSVKRLMGRALQDLKHIEQLPFDLIASPGMVCIDTLEGPKTPVQVSAEILATLRQRAEETFDDDIYGAVITVPAYFDDAQR
;
A
#
# COMPACT_ATOMS: atom_id res chain seq x y z
N MET A 1 -10.83 -26.72 -32.01
CA MET A 1 -11.91 -27.50 -31.36
C MET A 1 -11.86 -27.16 -29.88
N ALA A 2 -12.76 -26.33 -29.38
CA ALA A 2 -12.82 -25.99 -27.95
C ALA A 2 -13.54 -27.16 -27.24
N LEU A 3 -12.82 -27.84 -26.32
CA LEU A 3 -13.44 -28.80 -25.42
C LEU A 3 -14.25 -28.00 -24.39
N LEU A 4 -15.56 -28.02 -24.50
CA LEU A 4 -16.45 -27.61 -23.43
C LEU A 4 -16.31 -28.67 -22.30
N GLN A 5 -15.61 -28.34 -21.24
CA GLN A 5 -15.66 -29.12 -20.00
C GLN A 5 -17.03 -28.89 -19.36
N ILE A 6 -17.88 -29.93 -19.47
CA ILE A 6 -19.10 -29.99 -18.69
C ILE A 6 -18.71 -30.59 -17.34
N SER A 7 -18.68 -29.76 -16.30
CA SER A 7 -18.43 -30.22 -14.94
C SER A 7 -19.72 -30.70 -14.31
N GLU A 8 -19.68 -31.79 -13.58
CA GLU A 8 -20.82 -32.26 -12.81
C GLU A 8 -21.13 -31.28 -11.66
N PRO A 9 -22.43 -31.16 -11.25
CA PRO A 9 -22.77 -30.31 -10.10
C PRO A 9 -22.00 -30.73 -8.85
N GLY A 10 -21.21 -29.79 -8.29
CA GLY A 10 -20.38 -30.00 -7.10
C GLY A 10 -18.89 -30.32 -7.39
N GLN A 11 -18.45 -30.47 -8.64
CA GLN A 11 -17.04 -30.68 -9.00
C GLN A 11 -16.38 -29.48 -9.67
N ALA A 12 -17.13 -28.48 -10.12
CA ALA A 12 -16.55 -27.24 -10.62
C ALA A 12 -16.53 -26.21 -9.49
N PRO A 13 -15.46 -25.40 -9.37
CA PRO A 13 -15.55 -24.16 -8.59
C PRO A 13 -16.74 -23.37 -9.13
N ASP A 14 -17.55 -22.81 -8.23
CA ASP A 14 -18.65 -21.94 -8.60
C ASP A 14 -18.15 -20.95 -9.66
N PRO A 15 -18.77 -20.88 -10.87
CA PRO A 15 -18.31 -19.98 -11.92
C PRO A 15 -18.31 -18.51 -11.51
N HIS A 16 -18.93 -18.18 -10.38
CA HIS A 16 -18.93 -16.85 -9.77
C HIS A 16 -17.80 -16.63 -8.75
N GLN A 17 -17.04 -17.65 -8.33
CA GLN A 17 -15.86 -17.48 -7.48
C GLN A 17 -14.63 -17.14 -8.34
N ARG A 18 -14.56 -15.91 -8.81
CA ARG A 18 -13.34 -15.40 -9.42
C ARG A 18 -12.29 -15.23 -8.35
N ARG A 19 -11.23 -16.02 -8.40
CA ARG A 19 -10.05 -15.83 -7.55
C ARG A 19 -9.18 -14.71 -8.13
N ILE A 20 -9.52 -13.48 -7.82
CA ILE A 20 -8.80 -12.31 -8.31
C ILE A 20 -7.53 -12.15 -7.48
N ALA A 21 -6.38 -12.21 -8.15
CA ALA A 21 -5.08 -11.89 -7.57
C ALA A 21 -4.56 -10.59 -8.13
N ILE A 22 -3.90 -9.80 -7.27
CA ILE A 22 -3.30 -8.53 -7.64
C ILE A 22 -1.81 -8.51 -7.35
N GLY A 23 -1.07 -7.66 -8.08
CA GLY A 23 0.30 -7.29 -7.76
C GLY A 23 0.33 -5.85 -7.25
N ILE A 24 1.04 -5.62 -6.15
CA ILE A 24 1.26 -4.26 -5.62
C ILE A 24 2.76 -3.98 -5.61
N ASP A 25 3.16 -2.87 -6.21
CA ASP A 25 4.48 -2.30 -6.00
C ASP A 25 4.37 -1.18 -4.96
N LEU A 26 4.83 -1.48 -3.74
CA LEU A 26 4.92 -0.50 -2.65
C LEU A 26 6.25 0.25 -2.79
N GLY A 27 6.26 1.35 -3.50
CA GLY A 27 7.46 2.17 -3.73
C GLY A 27 7.74 3.17 -2.59
N THR A 28 8.95 3.72 -2.55
CA THR A 28 9.33 4.76 -1.58
C THR A 28 8.56 6.06 -1.82
N THR A 29 8.38 6.43 -3.07
CA THR A 29 7.73 7.71 -3.47
C THR A 29 6.36 7.46 -4.08
N HIS A 30 6.22 6.41 -4.86
CA HIS A 30 4.99 6.06 -5.56
C HIS A 30 4.73 4.57 -5.45
N SER A 31 3.45 4.23 -5.37
CA SER A 31 2.97 2.85 -5.35
C SER A 31 1.94 2.65 -6.45
N LEU A 32 1.72 1.41 -6.86
CA LEU A 32 0.70 1.06 -7.85
C LEU A 32 0.15 -0.33 -7.60
N VAL A 33 -1.01 -0.60 -8.15
CA VAL A 33 -1.62 -1.92 -8.18
C VAL A 33 -1.90 -2.34 -9.62
N ALA A 34 -1.71 -3.60 -9.91
CA ALA A 34 -1.93 -4.21 -11.21
C ALA A 34 -2.60 -5.58 -11.06
N SER A 35 -3.25 -6.02 -12.11
CA SER A 35 -3.80 -7.38 -12.21
C SER A 35 -3.72 -7.88 -13.64
N VAL A 36 -3.89 -9.19 -13.80
CA VAL A 36 -3.96 -9.81 -15.14
C VAL A 36 -5.42 -9.83 -15.60
N ARG A 37 -5.70 -9.14 -16.69
CA ARG A 37 -7.01 -9.12 -17.36
C ARG A 37 -6.86 -9.63 -18.78
N ASN A 38 -7.64 -10.63 -19.14
CA ASN A 38 -7.59 -11.26 -20.49
C ASN A 38 -6.16 -11.71 -20.90
N GLY A 39 -5.37 -12.19 -19.93
CA GLY A 39 -3.98 -12.62 -20.19
C GLY A 39 -2.95 -11.50 -20.28
N VAL A 40 -3.34 -10.24 -20.07
CA VAL A 40 -2.46 -9.06 -20.12
C VAL A 40 -2.36 -8.44 -18.72
N ALA A 41 -1.16 -8.13 -18.28
CA ALA A 41 -0.93 -7.40 -17.03
C ALA A 41 -1.22 -5.90 -17.25
N GLU A 42 -2.13 -5.36 -16.46
CA GLU A 42 -2.57 -3.96 -16.55
C GLU A 42 -2.54 -3.31 -15.17
N CYS A 43 -2.07 -2.05 -15.13
CA CYS A 43 -2.24 -1.23 -13.93
C CYS A 43 -3.71 -0.83 -13.76
N LEU A 44 -4.15 -0.82 -12.51
CA LEU A 44 -5.52 -0.43 -12.18
C LEU A 44 -5.54 1.06 -11.82
N PRO A 45 -6.21 1.91 -12.62
CA PRO A 45 -6.28 3.34 -12.36
C PRO A 45 -7.24 3.66 -11.21
N ASP A 46 -7.08 4.86 -10.64
CA ASP A 46 -8.08 5.44 -9.75
C ASP A 46 -9.25 6.05 -10.55
N THR A 47 -10.21 6.64 -9.85
CA THR A 47 -11.39 7.29 -10.45
C THR A 47 -11.07 8.48 -11.35
N GLU A 48 -9.85 9.03 -11.25
CA GLU A 48 -9.33 10.12 -12.10
C GLU A 48 -8.45 9.59 -13.25
N GLY A 49 -8.36 8.27 -13.43
CA GLY A 49 -7.55 7.63 -14.48
C GLY A 49 -6.05 7.55 -14.16
N ARG A 50 -5.62 7.77 -12.92
CA ARG A 50 -4.20 7.74 -12.55
C ARG A 50 -3.80 6.35 -12.06
N ASN A 51 -2.77 5.77 -12.67
CA ASN A 51 -2.23 4.47 -12.26
C ASN A 51 -1.40 4.55 -10.98
N ILE A 52 -0.71 5.67 -10.76
CA ILE A 52 0.24 5.88 -9.68
C ILE A 52 -0.43 6.53 -8.48
N LEU A 53 -0.17 5.98 -7.29
CA LEU A 53 -0.54 6.55 -6.01
C LEU A 53 0.73 7.05 -5.30
N PRO A 54 0.84 8.33 -4.94
CA PRO A 54 1.92 8.79 -4.08
C PRO A 54 1.94 8.02 -2.77
N SER A 55 3.12 7.56 -2.33
CA SER A 55 3.33 6.86 -1.05
C SER A 55 3.34 7.87 0.11
N ALA A 56 2.20 8.52 0.32
CA ALA A 56 2.00 9.58 1.30
C ALA A 56 0.72 9.32 2.10
N VAL A 57 0.81 9.49 3.42
CA VAL A 57 -0.33 9.36 4.34
C VAL A 57 -0.33 10.56 5.26
N ARG A 58 -1.45 11.27 5.33
CA ARG A 58 -1.65 12.35 6.29
C ARG A 58 -2.68 11.96 7.34
N TYR A 59 -2.27 12.03 8.59
CA TYR A 59 -3.14 11.80 9.74
C TYR A 59 -3.86 13.09 10.14
N LEU A 60 -5.17 13.00 10.36
CA LEU A 60 -6.05 14.11 10.69
C LEU A 60 -6.78 13.82 12.00
N PRO A 61 -7.30 14.83 12.70
CA PRO A 61 -8.13 14.62 13.87
C PRO A 61 -9.31 13.68 13.60
N ASN A 62 -9.80 13.00 14.66
CA ASN A 62 -10.93 12.08 14.62
C ASN A 62 -10.70 10.86 13.71
N SER A 63 -9.51 10.29 13.74
CA SER A 63 -9.12 9.07 13.01
C SER A 63 -9.36 9.14 11.49
N ARG A 64 -9.33 10.35 10.94
CA ARG A 64 -9.42 10.55 9.48
C ARG A 64 -8.04 10.55 8.87
N ARG A 65 -7.96 10.12 7.62
CA ARG A 65 -6.72 10.04 6.84
C ARG A 65 -6.93 10.54 5.44
N MET A 66 -5.90 11.17 4.91
CA MET A 66 -5.75 11.45 3.48
C MET A 66 -4.61 10.58 2.96
N ILE A 67 -4.75 9.98 1.80
CA ILE A 67 -3.74 9.10 1.23
C ILE A 67 -3.44 9.51 -0.21
N GLY A 68 -2.19 9.36 -0.60
CA GLY A 68 -1.75 9.61 -1.97
C GLY A 68 -1.75 11.08 -2.35
N HIS A 69 -2.37 11.40 -3.46
CA HIS A 69 -2.37 12.75 -4.05
C HIS A 69 -2.94 13.81 -3.11
N GLU A 70 -3.99 13.48 -2.37
CA GLU A 70 -4.63 14.39 -1.43
C GLU A 70 -3.69 14.73 -0.26
N ALA A 71 -3.04 13.72 0.32
CA ALA A 71 -2.05 13.90 1.37
C ALA A 71 -0.88 14.77 0.87
N LEU A 72 -0.36 14.47 -0.31
CA LEU A 72 0.80 15.17 -0.85
C LEU A 72 0.51 16.64 -1.16
N ARG A 73 -0.68 16.97 -1.69
CA ARG A 73 -1.09 18.37 -1.96
C ARG A 73 -1.11 19.23 -0.71
N THR A 74 -1.37 18.64 0.45
CA THR A 74 -1.50 19.36 1.72
C THR A 74 -0.26 19.21 2.61
N GLN A 75 0.80 18.58 2.14
CA GLN A 75 2.03 18.31 2.90
C GLN A 75 2.66 19.59 3.48
N ALA A 76 2.72 20.67 2.70
CA ALA A 76 3.31 21.92 3.14
C ALA A 76 2.53 22.61 4.29
N GLN A 77 1.24 22.29 4.45
CA GLN A 77 0.39 22.84 5.51
C GLN A 77 0.57 22.12 6.84
N ASP A 78 0.88 20.82 6.79
CA ASP A 78 1.05 19.99 7.97
C ASP A 78 2.11 18.90 7.71
N PRO A 79 3.38 19.29 7.61
CA PRO A 79 4.46 18.35 7.28
C PRO A 79 4.69 17.30 8.38
N LYS A 80 4.40 17.62 9.66
CA LYS A 80 4.61 16.70 10.78
C LYS A 80 3.67 15.50 10.74
N ASN A 81 2.45 15.70 10.29
CA ASN A 81 1.45 14.64 10.22
C ASN A 81 1.30 14.03 8.82
N THR A 82 2.10 14.49 7.84
CA THR A 82 2.11 13.98 6.47
C THR A 82 3.36 13.14 6.25
N ILE A 83 3.19 11.83 6.34
CA ILE A 83 4.28 10.88 6.28
C ILE A 83 4.53 10.48 4.83
N VAL A 84 5.76 10.70 4.39
CA VAL A 84 6.25 10.35 3.06
C VAL A 84 7.50 9.48 3.16
N SER A 85 7.83 8.74 2.11
CA SER A 85 9.03 7.90 2.03
C SER A 85 9.17 6.88 3.17
N VAL A 86 8.06 6.44 3.76
CA VAL A 86 8.02 5.54 4.91
C VAL A 86 8.79 4.23 4.69
N LYS A 87 8.90 3.78 3.45
CA LYS A 87 9.64 2.55 3.10
C LYS A 87 11.11 2.58 3.55
N ARG A 88 11.71 3.78 3.67
CA ARG A 88 13.09 3.95 4.15
C ARG A 88 13.26 3.65 5.64
N LEU A 89 12.16 3.69 6.40
CA LEU A 89 12.14 3.46 7.84
C LEU A 89 11.80 1.99 8.18
N MET A 90 11.40 1.21 7.18
CA MET A 90 10.96 -0.16 7.37
C MET A 90 12.06 -1.02 7.97
N GLY A 91 11.76 -1.75 9.05
CA GLY A 91 12.70 -2.63 9.73
C GLY A 91 13.91 -1.94 10.37
N ARG A 92 13.89 -0.62 10.54
CA ARG A 92 15.01 0.14 11.10
C ARG A 92 14.71 0.61 12.52
N ALA A 93 15.72 0.50 13.40
CA ALA A 93 15.69 1.18 14.70
C ALA A 93 16.16 2.64 14.51
N LEU A 94 15.82 3.51 15.46
CA LEU A 94 16.16 4.93 15.38
C LEU A 94 17.68 5.17 15.22
N GLN A 95 18.50 4.36 15.90
CA GLN A 95 19.97 4.42 15.85
C GLN A 95 20.57 4.05 14.47
N ASP A 96 19.82 3.34 13.63
CA ASP A 96 20.28 2.88 12.30
C ASP A 96 19.98 3.92 11.22
N LEU A 97 19.23 4.96 11.55
CA LEU A 97 18.82 6.00 10.63
C LEU A 97 19.83 7.14 10.60
N LYS A 98 20.12 7.60 9.39
CA LYS A 98 20.99 8.78 9.14
C LYS A 98 20.12 9.95 8.69
N HIS A 99 20.57 11.17 9.01
CA HIS A 99 19.93 12.42 8.57
C HIS A 99 18.45 12.53 8.99
N ILE A 100 18.13 12.05 10.19
CA ILE A 100 16.75 12.13 10.73
C ILE A 100 16.29 13.58 10.90
N GLU A 101 17.22 14.51 11.09
CA GLU A 101 16.98 15.95 11.18
C GLU A 101 16.41 16.58 9.89
N GLN A 102 16.53 15.88 8.77
CA GLN A 102 15.99 16.33 7.46
C GLN A 102 14.58 15.84 7.21
N LEU A 103 14.04 14.97 8.09
CA LEU A 103 12.67 14.51 7.97
C LEU A 103 11.70 15.59 8.42
N PRO A 104 10.58 15.78 7.74
CA PRO A 104 9.59 16.79 8.10
C PRO A 104 8.71 16.40 9.29
N PHE A 105 8.80 15.17 9.78
CA PHE A 105 8.05 14.60 10.88
C PHE A 105 8.99 14.06 11.96
N ASP A 106 8.49 13.96 13.18
CA ASP A 106 9.26 13.54 14.34
C ASP A 106 9.28 11.99 14.46
N LEU A 107 10.44 11.45 14.88
CA LEU A 107 10.63 10.02 15.12
C LEU A 107 10.78 9.73 16.61
N ILE A 108 10.21 8.61 17.05
CA ILE A 108 10.27 8.13 18.45
C ILE A 108 10.99 6.80 18.47
N ALA A 109 11.91 6.63 19.42
CA ALA A 109 12.53 5.34 19.69
C ALA A 109 11.47 4.36 20.24
N SER A 110 11.41 3.19 19.68
CA SER A 110 10.55 2.10 20.14
C SER A 110 11.31 0.77 20.09
N PRO A 111 10.99 -0.23 20.92
CA PRO A 111 11.64 -1.53 20.85
C PRO A 111 11.48 -2.16 19.46
N GLY A 112 12.60 -2.53 18.86
CA GLY A 112 12.66 -3.22 17.55
C GLY A 112 12.57 -2.34 16.33
N MET A 113 11.67 -1.36 16.28
CA MET A 113 11.47 -0.51 15.10
C MET A 113 11.15 0.94 15.50
N VAL A 114 11.64 1.91 14.76
CA VAL A 114 11.29 3.32 14.94
C VAL A 114 9.79 3.54 14.78
N CYS A 115 9.21 4.45 15.54
CA CYS A 115 7.86 4.96 15.34
C CYS A 115 7.88 6.42 14.87
N ILE A 116 6.84 6.82 14.19
CA ILE A 116 6.61 8.18 13.71
C ILE A 116 5.58 8.82 14.63
N ASP A 117 5.88 10.00 15.17
CA ASP A 117 4.93 10.74 15.98
C ASP A 117 3.88 11.40 15.10
N THR A 118 2.62 11.16 15.40
CA THR A 118 1.48 11.72 14.65
C THR A 118 0.39 12.21 15.58
N LEU A 119 -0.54 13.01 15.08
CA LEU A 119 -1.73 13.46 15.81
C LEU A 119 -2.56 12.30 16.41
N GLU A 120 -2.46 11.11 15.83
CA GLU A 120 -3.14 9.91 16.32
C GLU A 120 -2.24 9.03 17.23
N GLY A 121 -1.14 9.59 17.69
CA GLY A 121 -0.11 8.88 18.44
C GLY A 121 0.92 8.18 17.54
N PRO A 122 1.87 7.46 18.16
CA PRO A 122 2.94 6.79 17.45
C PRO A 122 2.43 5.77 16.42
N LYS A 123 2.97 5.83 15.20
CA LYS A 123 2.69 4.86 14.13
C LYS A 123 3.99 4.19 13.69
N THR A 124 3.97 2.88 13.52
CA THR A 124 5.10 2.16 12.93
C THR A 124 5.14 2.38 11.41
N PRO A 125 6.29 2.27 10.75
CA PRO A 125 6.38 2.27 9.29
C PRO A 125 5.49 1.22 8.62
N VAL A 126 5.28 0.08 9.29
CA VAL A 126 4.38 -0.99 8.82
C VAL A 126 2.93 -0.50 8.81
N GLN A 127 2.48 0.15 9.89
CA GLN A 127 1.12 0.70 9.97
C GLN A 127 0.87 1.76 8.90
N VAL A 128 1.82 2.68 8.69
CA VAL A 128 1.71 3.69 7.61
C VAL A 128 1.68 3.04 6.23
N SER A 129 2.50 2.01 5.99
CA SER A 129 2.49 1.27 4.73
C SER A 129 1.17 0.52 4.52
N ALA A 130 0.58 -0.01 5.58
CA ALA A 130 -0.71 -0.70 5.53
C ALA A 130 -1.84 0.21 5.03
N GLU A 131 -1.81 1.51 5.34
CA GLU A 131 -2.79 2.47 4.81
C GLU A 131 -2.70 2.61 3.28
N ILE A 132 -1.47 2.66 2.76
CA ILE A 132 -1.23 2.72 1.31
C ILE A 132 -1.69 1.43 0.63
N LEU A 133 -1.34 0.28 1.22
CA LEU A 133 -1.75 -1.04 0.71
C LEU A 133 -3.26 -1.22 0.73
N ALA A 134 -3.94 -0.79 1.81
CA ALA A 134 -5.39 -0.83 1.93
C ALA A 134 -6.08 -0.01 0.84
N THR A 135 -5.55 1.19 0.54
CA THR A 135 -6.07 2.04 -0.54
C THR A 135 -5.91 1.39 -1.91
N LEU A 136 -4.77 0.74 -2.19
CA LEU A 136 -4.53 0.05 -3.44
C LEU A 136 -5.39 -1.22 -3.57
N ARG A 137 -5.59 -1.95 -2.48
CA ARG A 137 -6.50 -3.08 -2.41
C ARG A 137 -7.93 -2.64 -2.70
N GLN A 138 -8.43 -1.61 -2.02
CA GLN A 138 -9.77 -1.06 -2.25
C GLN A 138 -9.97 -0.65 -3.71
N ARG A 139 -8.98 0.02 -4.33
CA ARG A 139 -9.02 0.36 -5.75
C ARG A 139 -9.22 -0.87 -6.64
N ALA A 140 -8.55 -1.97 -6.31
CA ALA A 140 -8.71 -3.21 -7.06
C ALA A 140 -10.11 -3.82 -6.85
N GLU A 141 -10.60 -3.87 -5.62
CA GLU A 141 -11.95 -4.35 -5.28
C GLU A 141 -13.02 -3.53 -6.03
N GLU A 142 -12.90 -2.20 -6.04
CA GLU A 142 -13.79 -1.32 -6.81
C GLU A 142 -13.71 -1.55 -8.33
N THR A 143 -12.51 -1.83 -8.86
CA THR A 143 -12.30 -2.08 -10.29
C THR A 143 -12.95 -3.39 -10.75
N PHE A 144 -12.94 -4.42 -9.89
CA PHE A 144 -13.47 -5.73 -10.22
C PHE A 144 -14.91 -5.95 -9.73
N ASP A 145 -15.41 -5.06 -8.88
CA ASP A 145 -16.67 -5.22 -8.15
C ASP A 145 -16.74 -6.58 -7.44
N ASP A 146 -15.61 -6.97 -6.81
CA ASP A 146 -15.42 -8.28 -6.19
C ASP A 146 -14.27 -8.24 -5.18
N ASP A 147 -14.27 -9.19 -4.24
CA ASP A 147 -13.22 -9.34 -3.23
C ASP A 147 -11.91 -9.82 -3.85
N ILE A 148 -10.80 -9.31 -3.34
CA ILE A 148 -9.46 -9.75 -3.74
C ILE A 148 -9.06 -11.01 -2.97
N TYR A 149 -8.85 -12.11 -3.71
CA TYR A 149 -8.42 -13.39 -3.15
C TYR A 149 -7.00 -13.37 -2.57
N GLY A 150 -6.09 -12.62 -3.20
CA GLY A 150 -4.70 -12.54 -2.77
C GLY A 150 -3.92 -11.43 -3.45
N ALA A 151 -2.82 -11.03 -2.81
CA ALA A 151 -1.92 -10.01 -3.32
C ALA A 151 -0.47 -10.48 -3.27
N VAL A 152 0.30 -10.16 -4.32
CA VAL A 152 1.76 -10.25 -4.33
C VAL A 152 2.30 -8.84 -4.16
N ILE A 153 3.07 -8.60 -3.10
CA ILE A 153 3.67 -7.30 -2.81
C ILE A 153 5.16 -7.38 -3.13
N THR A 154 5.63 -6.51 -4.02
CA THR A 154 7.04 -6.47 -4.39
C THR A 154 7.86 -5.74 -3.32
N VAL A 155 9.05 -6.28 -3.05
CA VAL A 155 10.04 -5.66 -2.17
C VAL A 155 11.37 -5.51 -2.90
N PRO A 156 12.21 -4.50 -2.58
CA PRO A 156 13.54 -4.38 -3.17
C PRO A 156 14.41 -5.59 -2.87
N ALA A 157 15.27 -5.96 -3.80
CA ALA A 157 16.20 -7.08 -3.62
C ALA A 157 17.16 -6.86 -2.44
N TYR A 158 17.47 -5.60 -2.10
CA TYR A 158 18.35 -5.23 -0.99
C TYR A 158 17.65 -5.21 0.39
N PHE A 159 16.35 -5.49 0.48
CA PHE A 159 15.70 -5.62 1.76
C PHE A 159 16.28 -6.84 2.51
N ASP A 160 16.65 -6.61 3.76
CA ASP A 160 17.00 -7.66 4.70
C ASP A 160 15.75 -8.33 5.30
N ASP A 161 15.95 -9.38 6.11
CA ASP A 161 14.83 -10.15 6.66
C ASP A 161 13.94 -9.33 7.62
N ALA A 162 14.51 -8.31 8.28
CA ALA A 162 13.76 -7.43 9.16
C ALA A 162 12.85 -6.46 8.39
N GLN A 163 13.19 -6.16 7.12
CA GLN A 163 12.44 -5.26 6.25
C GLN A 163 11.35 -5.99 5.46
N ARG A 164 11.42 -7.31 5.33
CA ARG A 164 10.45 -8.17 4.63
C ARG A 164 9.36 -8.68 5.56
#